data_9420ff28b18abb728a5f704d00a811c2
#
_entry.id   9420ff28b18abb728a5f704d00a811c2
#
_cell.length_a   1.000
_cell.length_b   1.000
_cell.length_c   1.000
_cell.angle_alpha   90.00
_cell.angle_beta   90.00
_cell.angle_gamma   90.00
#
_symmetry.space_group_name_H-M   'P 1'
#
loop_
_entity.id
_entity.type
_entity.pdbx_description
1 polymer ?
#
loop_
_entity_poly.entity_id
_entity_poly.type
_entity_poly.pdbx_seq_one_letter_code
_entity_poly.pdbx_strand_id
1 'polypeptide(L)' 'KIRTLVALSDSVDLEDALATMRGTGSHLAKVTDAAGTTAGVMFLEDIIEELVGEVRDATTRH' A
#
# COMPACT_ATOMS: atom_id res chain seq x y z
N LYS A 1 -17.95 13.92 -2.60
CA LYS A 1 -17.81 13.00 -2.94
C LYS A 1 -17.33 11.90 -2.15
N ILE A 2 -17.47 10.83 -2.54
CA ILE A 2 -17.16 9.67 -1.80
C ILE A 2 -15.73 9.30 -1.90
N ARG A 3 -15.15 8.98 -0.76
CA ARG A 3 -13.86 8.52 -0.76
C ARG A 3 -13.90 7.11 -0.51
N THR A 4 -13.35 6.26 -1.29
CA THR A 4 -13.32 4.82 -1.11
C THR A 4 -12.15 4.46 -0.22
N LEU A 5 -12.47 3.86 0.90
CA LEU A 5 -11.44 3.39 1.81
C LEU A 5 -11.22 1.91 1.53
N VAL A 6 -10.06 1.59 1.02
CA VAL A 6 -9.74 0.22 0.65
C VAL A 6 -9.23 -0.52 1.86
N ALA A 7 -9.65 -1.78 2.00
CA ALA A 7 -9.16 -2.64 3.07
C ALA A 7 -8.17 -3.62 2.46
N LEU A 8 -6.97 -3.65 3.00
CA LEU A 8 -5.90 -4.52 2.52
C LEU A 8 -5.50 -5.48 3.62
N SER A 9 -5.12 -6.68 3.21
CA SER A 9 -4.58 -7.64 4.15
C SER A 9 -3.18 -7.22 4.56
N ASP A 10 -2.79 -7.51 5.80
CA ASP A 10 -1.44 -7.19 6.25
C ASP A 10 -0.40 -8.08 5.60
N SER A 11 -0.82 -9.08 4.84
CA SER A 11 0.11 -9.93 4.12
C SER A 11 0.16 -9.60 2.63
N VAL A 12 -0.50 -8.51 2.21
CA VAL A 12 -0.50 -8.15 0.80
C VAL A 12 0.86 -7.58 0.41
N ASP A 13 1.28 -7.88 -0.82
CA ASP A 13 2.51 -7.31 -1.33
C ASP A 13 2.31 -5.84 -1.61
N LEU A 14 3.37 -5.05 -1.50
CA LEU A 14 3.28 -3.62 -1.76
C LEU A 14 2.84 -3.35 -3.19
N GLU A 15 3.30 -4.14 -4.15
CA GLU A 15 2.90 -3.94 -5.54
C GLU A 15 1.42 -4.18 -5.72
N ASP A 16 0.89 -5.22 -5.07
CA ASP A 16 -0.53 -5.49 -5.15
C ASP A 16 -1.33 -4.40 -4.44
N ALA A 17 -0.81 -3.93 -3.31
CA ALA A 17 -1.47 -2.85 -2.59
C ALA A 17 -1.55 -1.61 -3.46
N LEU A 18 -0.44 -1.29 -4.13
CA LEU A 18 -0.40 -0.13 -5.00
C LEU A 18 -1.41 -0.27 -6.13
N ALA A 19 -1.44 -1.44 -6.77
CA ALA A 19 -2.36 -1.66 -7.88
C ALA A 19 -3.81 -1.51 -7.43
N THR A 20 -4.13 -2.05 -6.26
CA THR A 20 -5.50 -1.96 -5.75
C THR A 20 -5.86 -0.51 -5.47
N MET A 21 -4.98 0.23 -4.84
CA MET A 21 -5.29 1.61 -4.49
C MET A 21 -5.39 2.49 -5.72
N ARG A 22 -4.53 2.23 -6.71
CA ARG A 22 -4.62 3.00 -7.96
C ARG A 22 -5.88 2.66 -8.72
N GLY A 23 -6.27 1.40 -8.72
CA GLY A 23 -7.47 1.00 -9.42
C GLY A 23 -8.72 1.60 -8.82
N THR A 24 -8.74 1.85 -7.52
CA THR A 24 -9.88 2.43 -6.86
C THR A 24 -9.75 3.93 -6.66
N GLY A 25 -8.59 4.49 -6.96
CA GLY A 25 -8.36 5.92 -6.74
C GLY A 25 -8.22 6.28 -5.28
N SER A 26 -7.89 5.31 -4.44
CA SER A 26 -7.76 5.55 -3.02
C SER A 26 -6.36 6.00 -2.67
N HIS A 27 -6.26 6.95 -1.75
CA HIS A 27 -4.98 7.40 -1.25
C HIS A 27 -4.69 6.85 0.13
N LEU A 28 -5.66 6.19 0.74
CA LEU A 28 -5.55 5.69 2.09
C LEU A 28 -6.17 4.31 2.15
N ALA A 29 -5.51 3.38 2.77
CA ALA A 29 -6.02 2.04 2.91
C ALA A 29 -5.98 1.62 4.36
N LYS A 30 -6.96 0.82 4.76
CA LYS A 30 -7.00 0.24 6.07
C LYS A 30 -6.36 -1.13 5.98
N VAL A 31 -5.45 -1.43 6.87
CA VAL A 31 -4.76 -2.72 6.88
C VAL A 31 -5.38 -3.60 7.95
N THR A 32 -5.80 -4.78 7.55
CA THR A 32 -6.42 -5.70 8.48
C THR A 32 -5.58 -6.94 8.63
N ASP A 33 -5.61 -7.53 9.83
CA ASP A 33 -4.88 -8.77 10.06
C ASP A 33 -5.75 -9.96 9.70
N ALA A 34 -5.25 -11.15 9.97
CA ALA A 34 -5.95 -12.38 9.59
C ALA A 34 -7.29 -12.51 10.28
N ALA A 35 -7.44 -11.90 11.44
CA ALA A 35 -8.70 -11.96 12.17
C ALA A 35 -9.70 -10.92 11.69
N GLY A 36 -9.30 -10.06 10.76
CA GLY A 36 -10.18 -9.00 10.28
C GLY A 36 -10.12 -7.75 11.10
N THR A 37 -9.23 -7.69 12.08
CA THR A 37 -9.08 -6.52 12.93
C THR A 37 -8.17 -5.52 12.25
N THR A 38 -8.51 -4.24 12.35
CA THR A 38 -7.68 -3.20 11.76
C THR A 38 -6.35 -3.11 12.48
N ALA A 39 -5.28 -3.34 11.76
CA ALA A 39 -3.94 -3.25 12.33
C ALA A 39 -3.35 -1.87 12.15
N GLY A 40 -3.84 -1.10 11.18
CA GLY A 40 -3.34 0.23 10.95
C GLY A 40 -3.83 0.77 9.64
N VAL A 41 -3.20 1.85 9.18
CA VAL A 41 -3.54 2.44 7.90
C VAL A 41 -2.29 2.59 7.08
N MET A 42 -2.46 2.68 5.78
CA MET A 42 -1.35 2.79 4.85
C MET A 42 -1.70 3.85 3.83
N PHE A 43 -0.76 4.76 3.60
CA PHE A 43 -0.97 5.84 2.65
C PHE A 43 -0.34 5.48 1.32
N LEU A 44 -1.00 5.86 0.24
CA LEU A 44 -0.50 5.58 -1.09
C LEU A 44 0.92 6.11 -1.28
N GLU A 45 1.18 7.28 -0.77
CA GLU A 45 2.49 7.89 -0.91
C GLU A 45 3.56 7.08 -0.23
N ASP A 46 3.23 6.47 0.90
CA ASP A 46 4.20 5.65 1.60
C ASP A 46 4.54 4.40 0.81
N ILE A 47 3.54 3.82 0.15
CA ILE A 47 3.78 2.64 -0.66
C ILE A 47 4.70 2.99 -1.83
N ILE A 48 4.41 4.11 -2.49
CA ILE A 48 5.22 4.52 -3.62
C ILE A 48 6.65 4.79 -3.19
N GLU A 49 6.81 5.44 -2.06
CA GLU A 49 8.13 5.75 -1.56
C GLU A 49 8.92 4.50 -1.26
N GLU A 50 8.26 3.50 -0.68
CA GLU A 50 8.92 2.26 -0.35
C GLU A 50 9.37 1.54 -1.62
N LEU A 51 8.52 1.49 -2.62
CA LEU A 51 8.86 0.81 -3.86
C LEU A 51 9.97 1.52 -4.61
N VAL A 52 9.94 2.84 -4.62
CA VAL A 52 10.99 3.61 -5.26
C VAL A 52 12.30 3.42 -4.52
N GLY A 53 12.24 3.35 -3.20
CA GLY A 53 13.43 3.12 -2.42
C GLY A 53 14.09 1.81 -2.76
N GLU A 54 13.29 0.77 -2.95
CA GLU A 54 13.84 -0.52 -3.31
C GLU A 54 14.50 -0.48 -4.68
N VAL A 55 13.86 0.20 -5.62
CA VAL A 55 14.43 0.32 -6.95
C VAL A 55 15.71 1.12 -6.89
N ARG A 56 15.72 2.18 -6.11
CA ARG A 56 16.89 3.02 -5.99
C ARG A 56 18.05 2.25 -5.39
N ASP A 57 17.78 1.43 -4.40
CA ASP A 57 18.81 0.62 -3.78
C ASP A 57 19.40 -0.34 -4.80
N ALA A 58 18.55 -0.92 -5.63
CA ALA A 58 19.03 -1.87 -6.63
C ALA A 58 19.91 -1.19 -7.65
N THR A 59 19.60 0.06 -8.00
CA THR A 59 20.36 0.75 -9.02
C THR A 59 21.64 1.39 -8.49
N THR A 60 21.66 1.76 -7.24
CA THR A 60 22.84 2.44 -6.71
C THR A 60 23.92 1.50 -6.27
N ARG A 61 23.60 0.16 -6.20
CA ARG A 61 24.59 -0.72 -5.77
C ARG A 61 25.60 -0.90 -6.84
N HIS A 62 26.79 -0.95 -6.58
CA HIS A 62 27.80 -1.13 -7.61
C HIS A 62 28.70 -2.30 -7.31
#